data_3586789427af30fd5b63b6bba8c9fc5a
#
_entry.id   3586789427af30fd5b63b6bba8c9fc5a
#
_cell.length_a   1.000
_cell.length_b   1.000
_cell.length_c   1.000
_cell.angle_alpha   90.00
_cell.angle_beta   90.00
_cell.angle_gamma   90.00
#
_symmetry.space_group_name_H-M   'P 1'
#
loop_
_entity.id
_entity.type
_entity.pdbx_description
1 polymer ?
#
loop_
_entity_poly.entity_id
_entity_poly.type
_entity_poly.pdbx_seq_one_letter_code
_entity_poly.pdbx_strand_id
1 'polypeptide(L)'
;MKRRVPDKTLRSRTAIHALASFLVLWLKYAASPTLSQERNPMVTEHQIITVVGSLRKESFSLKIANVLAKLAPATLRLEVTTLHGISFFNQDLEADPPSDWLSFREKLQKSHGVLFVTPEYNRSIPGVLKNAIDVGSRPYGKSSFNRKPTGIVSSSPGPLGGVSAAKHLQNILPGISGPIMQQPEIYLNGVGDAFNGKGELVKESLQKALQQYLEAFAVHVDKHNR
;
A
#
# COMPACT_ATOMS: atom_id res chain seq x y z
N MET A 1 -11.18 -40.83 80.97
CA MET A 1 -10.85 -40.48 79.59
C MET A 1 -11.48 -39.09 79.33
N LYS A 2 -10.71 -37.98 79.46
CA LYS A 2 -11.21 -36.62 79.24
C LYS A 2 -10.88 -36.18 77.85
N ARG A 3 -11.88 -35.92 77.00
CA ARG A 3 -11.69 -35.37 75.65
C ARG A 3 -11.36 -33.88 75.76
N ARG A 4 -10.21 -33.48 75.18
CA ARG A 4 -9.86 -32.05 75.00
C ARG A 4 -10.69 -31.45 73.87
N VAL A 5 -11.35 -30.35 74.17
CA VAL A 5 -12.06 -29.48 73.18
C VAL A 5 -11.02 -28.57 72.53
N PRO A 6 -10.96 -28.49 71.17
CA PRO A 6 -9.99 -27.61 70.51
C PRO A 6 -10.44 -26.12 70.64
N ASP A 7 -9.48 -25.27 70.99
CA ASP A 7 -9.62 -23.84 71.13
C ASP A 7 -9.95 -23.17 69.75
N LYS A 8 -11.12 -22.56 69.66
CA LYS A 8 -11.60 -21.85 68.48
C LYS A 8 -10.97 -20.44 68.27
N THR A 9 -10.21 -19.93 69.22
CA THR A 9 -9.67 -18.58 69.18
C THR A 9 -8.39 -18.42 68.35
N LEU A 10 -7.67 -19.50 68.10
CA LEU A 10 -6.44 -19.45 67.29
C LEU A 10 -6.70 -19.35 65.78
N ARG A 11 -7.88 -19.82 65.28
CA ARG A 11 -8.19 -19.78 63.83
C ARG A 11 -8.57 -18.37 63.31
N SER A 12 -9.03 -17.47 64.18
CA SER A 12 -9.48 -16.15 63.75
C SER A 12 -8.32 -15.14 63.54
N ARG A 13 -7.21 -15.32 64.27
CA ARG A 13 -6.05 -14.39 64.14
C ARG A 13 -5.23 -14.62 62.85
N THR A 14 -5.12 -15.86 62.42
CA THR A 14 -4.38 -16.19 61.20
C THR A 14 -5.11 -15.76 59.91
N ALA A 15 -6.45 -15.80 59.94
CA ALA A 15 -7.29 -15.34 58.79
C ALA A 15 -7.25 -13.81 58.64
N ILE A 16 -7.19 -13.06 59.71
CA ILE A 16 -7.14 -11.58 59.69
C ILE A 16 -5.79 -11.10 59.16
N HIS A 17 -4.69 -11.74 59.53
CA HIS A 17 -3.35 -11.40 59.00
C HIS A 17 -3.18 -11.75 57.54
N ALA A 18 -3.78 -12.85 57.05
CA ALA A 18 -3.74 -13.20 55.64
C ALA A 18 -4.53 -12.20 54.76
N LEU A 19 -5.70 -11.75 55.23
CA LEU A 19 -6.53 -10.73 54.55
C LEU A 19 -5.86 -9.35 54.50
N ALA A 20 -5.18 -8.94 55.63
CA ALA A 20 -4.44 -7.68 55.66
C ALA A 20 -3.23 -7.67 54.71
N SER A 21 -2.51 -8.82 54.60
CA SER A 21 -1.40 -8.95 53.68
C SER A 21 -1.83 -8.94 52.19
N PHE A 22 -2.98 -9.51 51.88
CA PHE A 22 -3.55 -9.47 50.52
C PHE A 22 -4.02 -8.05 50.14
N LEU A 23 -4.64 -7.31 51.10
CA LEU A 23 -5.08 -5.95 50.86
C LEU A 23 -3.89 -4.99 50.62
N VAL A 24 -2.82 -5.13 51.34
CA VAL A 24 -1.57 -4.34 51.19
C VAL A 24 -0.88 -4.67 49.84
N LEU A 25 -0.86 -5.96 49.42
CA LEU A 25 -0.33 -6.33 48.11
C LEU A 25 -1.20 -5.79 46.96
N TRP A 26 -2.53 -5.84 47.12
CA TRP A 26 -3.46 -5.32 46.12
C TRP A 26 -3.38 -3.80 46.02
N LEU A 27 -3.26 -3.06 47.11
CA LEU A 27 -3.05 -1.61 47.13
C LEU A 27 -1.71 -1.18 46.55
N LYS A 28 -0.64 -1.99 46.71
CA LYS A 28 0.66 -1.76 46.02
C LYS A 28 0.57 -2.03 44.53
N TYR A 29 -0.24 -2.99 44.10
CA TYR A 29 -0.45 -3.30 42.66
C TYR A 29 -1.39 -2.30 42.00
N ALA A 30 -2.43 -1.80 42.74
CA ALA A 30 -3.35 -0.77 42.25
C ALA A 30 -2.76 0.66 42.26
N ALA A 31 -1.67 0.88 43.01
CA ALA A 31 -0.96 2.16 43.05
C ALA A 31 0.27 2.22 42.10
N SER A 32 0.40 1.27 41.19
CA SER A 32 1.37 1.42 40.10
C SER A 32 0.90 2.56 39.19
N PRO A 33 1.61 3.69 39.17
CA PRO A 33 1.25 4.77 38.25
C PRO A 33 1.64 4.34 36.83
N THR A 34 0.77 4.70 35.92
CA THR A 34 1.00 4.67 34.50
C THR A 34 0.90 3.29 33.82
N LEU A 35 -0.33 2.92 33.47
CA LEU A 35 -0.55 2.60 32.06
C LEU A 35 0.15 3.73 31.28
N SER A 36 1.37 3.46 30.80
CA SER A 36 2.00 4.27 29.77
C SER A 36 0.90 4.51 28.73
N GLN A 37 0.57 5.77 28.48
CA GLN A 37 -0.11 6.13 27.27
C GLN A 37 0.69 5.42 26.17
N GLU A 38 0.16 4.31 25.65
CA GLU A 38 0.62 3.76 24.40
C GLU A 38 0.58 4.95 23.46
N ARG A 39 1.74 5.51 23.15
CA ARG A 39 1.86 6.46 22.06
C ARG A 39 1.29 5.72 20.88
N ASN A 40 0.10 6.12 20.47
CA ASN A 40 -0.50 5.68 19.23
C ASN A 40 0.64 5.78 18.21
N PRO A 41 1.16 4.67 17.67
CA PRO A 41 2.32 4.74 16.78
C PRO A 41 1.92 5.74 15.70
N MET A 42 2.68 6.81 15.54
CA MET A 42 2.38 7.80 14.50
C MET A 42 2.31 7.01 13.21
N VAL A 43 1.10 6.94 12.66
CA VAL A 43 0.87 6.23 11.39
C VAL A 43 1.70 6.94 10.34
N THR A 44 2.79 6.31 9.90
CA THR A 44 3.65 6.89 8.87
C THR A 44 2.87 6.84 7.54
N GLU A 45 2.54 8.01 7.02
CA GLU A 45 1.91 8.13 5.71
C GLU A 45 2.98 8.00 4.62
N HIS A 46 2.83 7.02 3.73
CA HIS A 46 3.71 6.82 2.59
C HIS A 46 3.12 7.47 1.33
N GLN A 47 3.90 8.31 0.67
CA GLN A 47 3.51 8.91 -0.61
C GLN A 47 3.77 7.95 -1.75
N ILE A 48 2.74 7.61 -2.52
CA ILE A 48 2.80 6.66 -3.62
C ILE A 48 2.49 7.37 -4.92
N ILE A 49 3.41 7.31 -5.87
CA ILE A 49 3.09 7.75 -7.23
C ILE A 49 2.29 6.66 -7.92
N THR A 50 1.07 7.01 -8.37
CA THR A 50 0.17 6.10 -9.08
C THR A 50 0.24 6.42 -10.58
N VAL A 51 1.01 5.63 -11.32
CA VAL A 51 1.29 5.84 -12.73
C VAL A 51 0.19 5.23 -13.58
N VAL A 52 -0.54 6.07 -14.32
CA VAL A 52 -1.66 5.65 -15.19
C VAL A 52 -1.18 5.38 -16.60
N GLY A 53 -1.22 4.11 -17.03
CA GLY A 53 -0.73 3.65 -18.33
C GLY A 53 -1.61 3.99 -19.53
N SER A 54 -2.43 5.05 -19.49
CA SER A 54 -3.36 5.38 -20.56
C SER A 54 -3.49 6.89 -20.74
N LEU A 55 -3.48 7.34 -22.00
CA LEU A 55 -3.72 8.74 -22.38
C LEU A 55 -5.17 9.02 -22.79
N ARG A 56 -6.05 8.02 -22.80
CA ARG A 56 -7.45 8.22 -23.21
C ARG A 56 -8.16 9.14 -22.24
N LYS A 57 -8.96 10.09 -22.75
CA LYS A 57 -9.81 10.99 -21.95
C LYS A 57 -10.76 10.18 -21.04
N GLU A 58 -11.41 9.16 -21.59
CA GLU A 58 -12.31 8.24 -20.87
C GLU A 58 -11.58 6.93 -20.48
N SER A 59 -10.42 7.08 -19.87
CA SER A 59 -9.60 5.93 -19.47
C SER A 59 -10.17 5.19 -18.26
N PHE A 60 -10.43 3.89 -18.39
CA PHE A 60 -10.78 3.04 -17.25
C PHE A 60 -9.63 2.97 -16.23
N SER A 61 -8.38 2.93 -16.68
CA SER A 61 -7.23 2.95 -15.77
C SER A 61 -7.16 4.23 -14.95
N LEU A 62 -7.53 5.39 -15.52
CA LEU A 62 -7.62 6.65 -14.76
C LEU A 62 -8.77 6.61 -13.76
N LYS A 63 -9.94 6.11 -14.16
CA LYS A 63 -11.10 5.94 -13.26
C LYS A 63 -10.73 5.02 -12.08
N ILE A 64 -10.06 3.90 -12.36
CA ILE A 64 -9.57 2.95 -11.34
C ILE A 64 -8.55 3.63 -10.42
N ALA A 65 -7.56 4.36 -10.94
CA ALA A 65 -6.57 5.07 -10.14
C ALA A 65 -7.22 6.10 -9.20
N ASN A 66 -8.22 6.83 -9.66
CA ASN A 66 -8.97 7.76 -8.83
C ASN A 66 -9.80 7.06 -7.74
N VAL A 67 -10.35 5.88 -8.02
CA VAL A 67 -11.04 5.06 -7.01
C VAL A 67 -10.03 4.55 -5.98
N LEU A 68 -8.88 4.04 -6.41
CA LEU A 68 -7.81 3.60 -5.51
C LEU A 68 -7.36 4.74 -4.58
N ALA A 69 -7.20 5.96 -5.11
CA ALA A 69 -6.83 7.12 -4.29
C ALA A 69 -7.88 7.45 -3.22
N LYS A 70 -9.18 7.26 -3.53
CA LYS A 70 -10.28 7.47 -2.56
C LYS A 70 -10.38 6.34 -1.52
N LEU A 71 -10.01 5.12 -1.87
CA LEU A 71 -10.09 3.94 -1.01
C LEU A 71 -8.80 3.69 -0.22
N ALA A 72 -7.76 4.49 -0.45
CA ALA A 72 -6.47 4.32 0.20
C ALA A 72 -6.59 4.38 1.73
N PRO A 73 -5.97 3.43 2.46
CA PRO A 73 -5.90 3.52 3.91
C PRO A 73 -5.05 4.73 4.34
N ALA A 74 -5.23 5.22 5.57
CA ALA A 74 -4.54 6.41 6.10
C ALA A 74 -3.00 6.32 6.06
N THR A 75 -2.44 5.13 5.89
CA THR A 75 -0.99 4.89 5.72
C THR A 75 -0.49 5.16 4.30
N LEU A 76 -1.37 5.35 3.32
CA LEU A 76 -1.02 5.57 1.92
C LEU A 76 -1.67 6.85 1.38
N ARG A 77 -0.86 7.71 0.79
CA ARG A 77 -1.32 8.83 -0.03
C ARG A 77 -0.98 8.58 -1.48
N LEU A 78 -1.99 8.33 -2.32
CA LEU A 78 -1.82 8.04 -3.74
C LEU A 78 -1.90 9.33 -4.57
N GLU A 79 -0.78 9.70 -5.21
CA GLU A 79 -0.72 10.78 -6.20
C GLU A 79 -0.96 10.21 -7.60
N VAL A 80 -2.16 10.43 -8.15
CA VAL A 80 -2.50 9.97 -9.50
C VAL A 80 -1.76 10.79 -10.54
N THR A 81 -0.89 10.14 -11.30
CA THR A 81 -0.01 10.76 -12.29
C THR A 81 -0.31 10.20 -13.68
N THR A 82 -0.74 11.07 -14.58
CA THR A 82 -0.92 10.75 -16.00
C THR A 82 0.38 10.99 -16.77
N LEU A 83 0.52 10.35 -17.92
CA LEU A 83 1.73 10.37 -18.74
C LEU A 83 1.64 11.33 -19.94
N HIS A 84 0.67 12.26 -19.91
CA HIS A 84 0.56 13.29 -20.96
C HIS A 84 1.81 14.20 -20.94
N GLY A 85 2.32 14.51 -22.12
CA GLY A 85 3.42 15.45 -22.29
C GLY A 85 4.80 14.90 -22.00
N ILE A 86 4.94 13.61 -21.65
CA ILE A 86 6.27 12.98 -21.55
C ILE A 86 6.76 12.65 -22.95
N SER A 87 7.80 13.35 -23.40
CA SER A 87 8.44 13.12 -24.69
C SER A 87 9.08 11.73 -24.77
N PHE A 88 9.24 11.21 -25.98
CA PHE A 88 9.82 9.88 -26.15
C PHE A 88 11.29 9.86 -25.70
N PHE A 89 11.63 8.78 -25.00
CA PHE A 89 13.00 8.52 -24.62
C PHE A 89 13.90 8.39 -25.86
N ASN A 90 14.97 9.15 -25.83
CA ASN A 90 16.09 9.06 -26.77
C ASN A 90 17.39 9.22 -25.98
N GLN A 91 18.27 8.24 -26.11
CA GLN A 91 19.54 8.23 -25.38
C GLN A 91 20.43 9.43 -25.68
N ASP A 92 20.34 10.03 -26.86
CA ASP A 92 21.11 11.23 -27.24
C ASP A 92 20.76 12.44 -26.38
N LEU A 93 19.56 12.46 -25.77
CA LEU A 93 19.10 13.54 -24.88
C LEU A 93 19.50 13.32 -23.41
N GLU A 94 20.19 12.25 -23.06
CA GLU A 94 20.54 11.98 -21.66
C GLU A 94 21.53 13.00 -21.05
N ALA A 95 22.37 13.62 -21.88
CA ALA A 95 23.33 14.63 -21.43
C ALA A 95 22.63 15.95 -21.04
N ASP A 96 21.53 16.30 -21.72
CA ASP A 96 20.69 17.48 -21.47
C ASP A 96 19.21 17.07 -21.52
N PRO A 97 18.69 16.43 -20.45
CA PRO A 97 17.37 15.83 -20.48
C PRO A 97 16.25 16.87 -20.57
N PRO A 98 15.19 16.60 -21.35
CA PRO A 98 14.01 17.45 -21.41
C PRO A 98 13.38 17.67 -20.03
N SER A 99 12.79 18.85 -19.81
CA SER A 99 12.21 19.25 -18.53
C SER A 99 11.05 18.32 -18.07
N ASP A 100 10.30 17.75 -19.00
CA ASP A 100 9.24 16.78 -18.74
C ASP A 100 9.79 15.46 -18.16
N TRP A 101 10.97 15.00 -18.64
CA TRP A 101 11.65 13.85 -18.05
C TRP A 101 12.14 14.17 -16.62
N LEU A 102 12.74 15.33 -16.42
CA LEU A 102 13.23 15.75 -15.11
C LEU A 102 12.08 15.84 -14.10
N SER A 103 10.96 16.45 -14.50
CA SER A 103 9.77 16.58 -13.67
C SER A 103 9.17 15.22 -13.29
N PHE A 104 9.10 14.27 -14.23
CA PHE A 104 8.62 12.92 -13.96
C PHE A 104 9.55 12.12 -13.04
N ARG A 105 10.88 12.20 -13.27
CA ARG A 105 11.89 11.59 -12.40
C ARG A 105 11.85 12.15 -10.99
N GLU A 106 11.66 13.45 -10.82
CA GLU A 106 11.55 14.10 -9.52
C GLU A 106 10.34 13.59 -8.74
N LYS A 107 9.16 13.44 -9.37
CA LYS A 107 7.98 12.84 -8.74
C LYS A 107 8.25 11.40 -8.29
N LEU A 108 8.88 10.59 -9.12
CA LEU A 108 9.30 9.24 -8.76
C LEU A 108 10.25 9.26 -7.56
N GLN A 109 11.28 10.12 -7.56
CA GLN A 109 12.26 10.19 -6.48
C GLN A 109 11.65 10.56 -5.14
N LYS A 110 10.70 11.50 -5.13
CA LYS A 110 9.99 11.95 -3.92
C LYS A 110 9.01 10.91 -3.35
N SER A 111 8.60 9.92 -4.14
CA SER A 111 7.65 8.90 -3.69
C SER A 111 8.31 7.82 -2.83
N HIS A 112 7.54 7.20 -1.94
CA HIS A 112 7.95 6.05 -1.13
C HIS A 112 7.65 4.71 -1.81
N GLY A 113 6.87 4.70 -2.90
CA GLY A 113 6.52 3.52 -3.67
C GLY A 113 5.83 3.88 -4.97
N VAL A 114 5.62 2.89 -5.83
CA VAL A 114 5.00 3.06 -7.15
C VAL A 114 3.83 2.11 -7.31
N LEU A 115 2.69 2.63 -7.76
CA LEU A 115 1.54 1.82 -8.16
C LEU A 115 1.27 2.02 -9.64
N PHE A 116 1.44 0.98 -10.44
CA PHE A 116 1.10 1.01 -11.86
C PHE A 116 -0.37 0.62 -12.07
N VAL A 117 -1.14 1.46 -12.78
CA VAL A 117 -2.51 1.16 -13.19
C VAL A 117 -2.57 1.19 -14.71
N THR A 118 -2.65 0.01 -15.33
CA THR A 118 -2.45 -0.13 -16.78
C THR A 118 -3.59 -0.86 -17.49
N PRO A 119 -3.98 -0.43 -18.69
CA PRO A 119 -4.71 -1.29 -19.61
C PRO A 119 -3.76 -2.26 -20.31
N GLU A 120 -4.31 -3.17 -21.09
CA GLU A 120 -3.56 -4.05 -21.98
C GLU A 120 -3.76 -3.62 -23.44
N TYR A 121 -2.65 -3.38 -24.16
CA TYR A 121 -2.62 -3.12 -25.60
C TYR A 121 -1.78 -4.20 -26.28
N ASN A 122 -2.42 -4.97 -27.19
CA ASN A 122 -1.73 -6.00 -27.98
C ASN A 122 -0.89 -6.97 -27.13
N ARG A 123 -1.49 -7.50 -26.05
CA ARG A 123 -0.83 -8.43 -25.10
C ARG A 123 0.36 -7.83 -24.33
N SER A 124 0.43 -6.51 -24.23
CA SER A 124 1.52 -5.81 -23.56
C SER A 124 1.01 -4.57 -22.84
N ILE A 125 1.91 -3.83 -22.22
CA ILE A 125 1.67 -2.49 -21.69
C ILE A 125 1.57 -1.49 -22.85
N PRO A 126 0.82 -0.37 -22.68
CA PRO A 126 0.81 0.72 -23.66
C PRO A 126 2.21 1.31 -23.89
N GLY A 127 2.49 1.75 -25.12
CA GLY A 127 3.78 2.37 -25.46
C GLY A 127 4.12 3.59 -24.59
N VAL A 128 3.13 4.39 -24.20
CA VAL A 128 3.32 5.52 -23.30
C VAL A 128 3.81 5.10 -21.91
N LEU A 129 3.34 3.95 -21.40
CA LEU A 129 3.79 3.42 -20.13
C LEU A 129 5.22 2.88 -20.24
N LYS A 130 5.53 2.16 -21.34
CA LYS A 130 6.90 1.72 -21.58
C LYS A 130 7.86 2.89 -21.69
N ASN A 131 7.47 3.96 -22.41
CA ASN A 131 8.25 5.18 -22.51
C ASN A 131 8.53 5.82 -21.14
N ALA A 132 7.50 5.96 -20.29
CA ALA A 132 7.67 6.49 -18.95
C ALA A 132 8.61 5.65 -18.08
N ILE A 133 8.58 4.32 -18.24
CA ILE A 133 9.52 3.42 -17.56
C ILE A 133 10.94 3.65 -18.08
N ASP A 134 11.15 3.79 -19.38
CA ASP A 134 12.47 4.06 -19.95
C ASP A 134 13.02 5.41 -19.48
N VAL A 135 12.21 6.46 -19.49
CA VAL A 135 12.57 7.77 -18.95
C VAL A 135 12.94 7.70 -17.48
N GLY A 136 12.10 7.06 -16.65
CA GLY A 136 12.29 7.02 -15.19
C GLY A 136 13.42 6.11 -14.73
N SER A 137 13.81 5.12 -15.54
CA SER A 137 14.92 4.20 -15.23
C SER A 137 16.32 4.77 -15.54
N ARG A 138 16.39 5.94 -16.14
CA ARG A 138 17.65 6.58 -16.54
C ARG A 138 18.01 7.81 -15.68
N PRO A 139 19.30 8.23 -15.64
CA PRO A 139 20.46 7.60 -16.30
C PRO A 139 20.82 6.23 -15.71
N TYR A 140 21.58 5.46 -16.44
CA TYR A 140 21.98 4.10 -16.03
C TYR A 140 22.63 4.10 -14.63
N GLY A 141 22.23 3.14 -13.80
CA GLY A 141 22.66 3.05 -12.40
C GLY A 141 21.99 4.04 -11.44
N LYS A 142 21.15 4.97 -11.93
CA LYS A 142 20.44 5.99 -11.13
C LYS A 142 18.92 5.98 -11.40
N SER A 143 18.34 4.79 -11.57
CA SER A 143 16.91 4.64 -11.78
C SER A 143 16.11 5.34 -10.67
N SER A 144 15.16 6.20 -11.05
CA SER A 144 14.22 6.83 -10.10
C SER A 144 13.22 5.85 -9.49
N PHE A 145 13.11 4.63 -10.05
CA PHE A 145 12.36 3.52 -9.48
C PHE A 145 13.15 2.72 -8.44
N ASN A 146 14.46 2.92 -8.33
CA ASN A 146 15.34 2.11 -7.49
C ASN A 146 14.82 2.01 -6.04
N ARG A 147 14.76 0.78 -5.51
CA ARG A 147 14.31 0.44 -4.15
C ARG A 147 12.84 0.76 -3.84
N LYS A 148 12.04 1.24 -4.80
CA LYS A 148 10.64 1.57 -4.52
C LYS A 148 9.77 0.32 -4.56
N PRO A 149 9.10 -0.03 -3.43
CA PRO A 149 8.11 -1.09 -3.42
C PRO A 149 7.02 -0.78 -4.45
N THR A 150 6.68 -1.78 -5.24
CA THR A 150 5.86 -1.59 -6.44
C THR A 150 4.64 -2.49 -6.43
N GLY A 151 3.48 -1.91 -6.76
CA GLY A 151 2.22 -2.61 -7.01
C GLY A 151 1.80 -2.49 -8.47
N ILE A 152 0.99 -3.46 -8.93
CA ILE A 152 0.46 -3.50 -10.30
C ILE A 152 -1.04 -3.79 -10.26
N VAL A 153 -1.83 -2.92 -10.89
CA VAL A 153 -3.25 -3.11 -11.15
C VAL A 153 -3.46 -3.06 -12.65
N SER A 154 -3.94 -4.13 -13.25
CA SER A 154 -4.28 -4.14 -14.67
C SER A 154 -5.79 -4.20 -14.89
N SER A 155 -6.23 -3.73 -16.05
CA SER A 155 -7.65 -3.72 -16.39
C SER A 155 -7.91 -3.91 -17.88
N SER A 156 -9.04 -4.56 -18.19
CA SER A 156 -9.50 -4.70 -19.56
C SER A 156 -11.02 -4.83 -19.60
N PRO A 157 -11.70 -4.34 -20.64
CA PRO A 157 -13.10 -4.72 -20.91
C PRO A 157 -13.27 -6.23 -21.15
N GLY A 158 -12.24 -6.89 -21.65
CA GLY A 158 -12.25 -8.32 -21.92
C GLY A 158 -12.07 -9.20 -20.66
N PRO A 159 -12.25 -10.53 -20.80
CA PRO A 159 -12.31 -11.46 -19.69
C PRO A 159 -10.97 -11.66 -18.96
N LEU A 160 -9.84 -11.35 -19.57
CA LEU A 160 -8.50 -11.58 -19.01
C LEU A 160 -8.00 -10.45 -18.11
N GLY A 161 -8.73 -9.32 -18.00
CA GLY A 161 -8.41 -8.25 -17.06
C GLY A 161 -7.05 -7.58 -17.24
N GLY A 162 -6.39 -7.77 -18.39
CA GLY A 162 -5.07 -7.19 -18.67
C GLY A 162 -3.91 -7.99 -18.07
N VAL A 163 -4.08 -9.31 -17.89
CA VAL A 163 -3.06 -10.19 -17.30
C VAL A 163 -1.73 -10.14 -18.05
N SER A 164 -1.74 -10.07 -19.40
CA SER A 164 -0.50 -10.02 -20.18
C SER A 164 0.30 -8.73 -19.93
N ALA A 165 -0.39 -7.60 -19.79
CA ALA A 165 0.26 -6.34 -19.44
C ALA A 165 0.87 -6.37 -18.03
N ALA A 166 0.16 -6.94 -17.06
CA ALA A 166 0.68 -7.09 -15.70
C ALA A 166 1.91 -8.01 -15.67
N LYS A 167 1.87 -9.15 -16.36
CA LYS A 167 3.02 -10.06 -16.47
C LYS A 167 4.20 -9.42 -17.20
N HIS A 168 3.93 -8.59 -18.21
CA HIS A 168 5.00 -7.84 -18.88
C HIS A 168 5.66 -6.83 -17.92
N LEU A 169 4.89 -6.12 -17.07
CA LEU A 169 5.47 -5.28 -16.02
C LEU A 169 6.29 -6.09 -15.02
N GLN A 170 5.80 -7.26 -14.59
CA GLN A 170 6.55 -8.17 -13.70
C GLN A 170 7.87 -8.66 -14.32
N ASN A 171 7.97 -8.70 -15.65
CA ASN A 171 9.22 -9.01 -16.34
C ASN A 171 10.18 -7.81 -16.45
N ILE A 172 9.68 -6.59 -16.63
CA ILE A 172 10.48 -5.38 -16.80
C ILE A 172 11.04 -4.88 -15.45
N LEU A 173 10.19 -4.80 -14.44
CA LEU A 173 10.45 -4.07 -13.21
C LEU A 173 11.59 -4.64 -12.34
N PRO A 174 11.82 -5.96 -12.24
CA PRO A 174 12.90 -6.49 -11.40
C PRO A 174 14.29 -5.94 -11.71
N GLY A 175 14.52 -5.50 -12.98
CA GLY A 175 15.79 -4.92 -13.41
C GLY A 175 15.99 -3.44 -13.01
N ILE A 176 14.96 -2.73 -12.61
CA ILE A 176 14.99 -1.28 -12.47
C ILE A 176 14.33 -0.73 -11.20
N SER A 177 13.51 -1.54 -10.54
CA SER A 177 12.65 -1.15 -9.42
C SER A 177 13.07 -1.83 -8.11
N GLY A 178 12.35 -1.52 -7.04
CA GLY A 178 12.37 -2.25 -5.77
C GLY A 178 11.50 -3.52 -5.82
N PRO A 179 11.21 -4.10 -4.66
CA PRO A 179 10.42 -5.33 -4.59
C PRO A 179 8.99 -5.10 -5.11
N ILE A 180 8.55 -6.01 -5.98
CA ILE A 180 7.19 -6.03 -6.52
C ILE A 180 6.30 -6.84 -5.59
N MET A 181 5.13 -6.34 -5.25
CA MET A 181 4.11 -7.10 -4.52
C MET A 181 3.61 -8.25 -5.38
N GLN A 182 3.91 -9.48 -4.97
CA GLN A 182 3.55 -10.68 -5.73
C GLN A 182 2.11 -11.12 -5.46
N GLN A 183 1.59 -10.88 -4.26
CA GLN A 183 0.23 -11.27 -3.86
C GLN A 183 -0.39 -10.19 -2.96
N PRO A 184 -1.71 -9.94 -3.11
CA PRO A 184 -2.59 -10.50 -4.14
C PRO A 184 -2.30 -9.92 -5.53
N GLU A 185 -2.45 -10.74 -6.59
CA GLU A 185 -2.52 -10.23 -7.96
C GLU A 185 -3.92 -9.70 -8.26
N ILE A 186 -4.03 -8.64 -9.05
CA ILE A 186 -5.34 -8.06 -9.41
C ILE A 186 -5.43 -7.74 -10.90
N TYR A 187 -6.37 -8.41 -11.56
CA TYR A 187 -6.66 -8.31 -13.00
C TYR A 187 -8.14 -8.00 -13.17
N LEU A 188 -8.47 -6.73 -13.45
CA LEU A 188 -9.84 -6.24 -13.47
C LEU A 188 -10.48 -6.45 -14.82
N ASN A 189 -11.32 -7.47 -14.92
CA ASN A 189 -12.09 -7.76 -16.13
C ASN A 189 -13.44 -7.03 -16.16
N GLY A 190 -14.05 -6.91 -17.34
CA GLY A 190 -15.38 -6.34 -17.51
C GLY A 190 -15.52 -4.93 -16.93
N VAL A 191 -14.45 -4.13 -17.00
CA VAL A 191 -14.45 -2.79 -16.39
C VAL A 191 -15.40 -1.80 -17.09
N GLY A 192 -15.93 -2.14 -18.28
CA GLY A 192 -16.89 -1.30 -18.99
C GLY A 192 -18.15 -1.03 -18.17
N ASP A 193 -18.68 -2.06 -17.52
CA ASP A 193 -19.92 -2.02 -16.74
C ASP A 193 -19.69 -1.71 -15.24
N ALA A 194 -18.44 -1.51 -14.85
CA ALA A 194 -18.11 -1.25 -13.45
C ALA A 194 -18.33 0.19 -13.02
N PHE A 195 -18.51 1.10 -13.99
CA PHE A 195 -18.66 2.54 -13.75
C PHE A 195 -19.98 3.07 -14.32
N ASN A 196 -20.66 3.93 -13.56
CA ASN A 196 -21.84 4.62 -14.05
C ASN A 196 -21.46 5.78 -15.01
N GLY A 197 -22.49 6.44 -15.59
CA GLY A 197 -22.31 7.57 -16.50
C GLY A 197 -21.59 8.79 -15.89
N LYS A 198 -21.47 8.85 -14.55
CA LYS A 198 -20.70 9.87 -13.81
C LYS A 198 -19.26 9.45 -13.54
N GLY A 199 -18.86 8.25 -13.95
CA GLY A 199 -17.52 7.69 -13.69
C GLY A 199 -17.32 7.17 -12.26
N GLU A 200 -18.40 6.93 -11.52
CA GLU A 200 -18.37 6.36 -10.18
C GLU A 200 -18.39 4.83 -10.26
N LEU A 201 -17.60 4.18 -9.41
CA LEU A 201 -17.58 2.73 -9.31
C LEU A 201 -18.89 2.25 -8.66
N VAL A 202 -19.65 1.42 -9.38
CA VAL A 202 -20.93 0.87 -8.92
C VAL A 202 -20.88 -0.63 -8.60
N LYS A 203 -19.80 -1.30 -8.98
CA LYS A 203 -19.63 -2.74 -8.75
C LYS A 203 -18.97 -3.01 -7.41
N GLU A 204 -19.77 -3.37 -6.40
CA GLU A 204 -19.32 -3.58 -5.02
C GLU A 204 -18.20 -4.64 -4.90
N SER A 205 -18.29 -5.74 -5.67
CA SER A 205 -17.24 -6.77 -5.68
C SER A 205 -15.88 -6.23 -6.11
N LEU A 206 -15.87 -5.29 -7.05
CA LEU A 206 -14.65 -4.65 -7.50
C LEU A 206 -14.11 -3.69 -6.44
N GLN A 207 -14.98 -2.94 -5.79
CA GLN A 207 -14.59 -2.06 -4.68
C GLN A 207 -13.90 -2.84 -3.56
N LYS A 208 -14.49 -3.97 -3.13
CA LYS A 208 -13.90 -4.86 -2.10
C LYS A 208 -12.53 -5.40 -2.53
N ALA A 209 -12.40 -5.84 -3.80
CA ALA A 209 -11.12 -6.32 -4.31
C ALA A 209 -10.03 -5.24 -4.32
N LEU A 210 -10.39 -4.00 -4.69
CA LEU A 210 -9.46 -2.86 -4.66
C LEU A 210 -9.05 -2.49 -3.23
N GLN A 211 -9.97 -2.55 -2.26
CA GLN A 211 -9.66 -2.31 -0.85
C GLN A 211 -8.68 -3.36 -0.30
N GLN A 212 -8.96 -4.64 -0.51
CA GLN A 212 -8.08 -5.73 -0.07
C GLN A 212 -6.68 -5.62 -0.70
N TYR A 213 -6.63 -5.24 -1.98
CA TYR A 213 -5.35 -5.00 -2.66
C TYR A 213 -4.57 -3.84 -2.02
N LEU A 214 -5.23 -2.72 -1.71
CA LEU A 214 -4.60 -1.56 -1.08
C LEU A 214 -4.12 -1.86 0.35
N GLU A 215 -4.85 -2.64 1.11
CA GLU A 215 -4.42 -3.08 2.45
C GLU A 215 -3.13 -3.91 2.38
N ALA A 216 -3.08 -4.88 1.45
CA ALA A 216 -1.88 -5.67 1.22
C ALA A 216 -0.72 -4.80 0.69
N PHE A 217 -1.01 -3.86 -0.20
CA PHE A 217 0.00 -2.95 -0.73
C PHE A 217 0.55 -2.01 0.35
N ALA A 218 -0.28 -1.54 1.28
CA ALA A 218 0.17 -0.73 2.41
C ALA A 218 1.18 -1.49 3.30
N VAL A 219 0.89 -2.76 3.60
CA VAL A 219 1.81 -3.64 4.34
C VAL A 219 3.11 -3.84 3.57
N HIS A 220 3.02 -4.06 2.26
CA HIS A 220 4.19 -4.22 1.39
C HIS A 220 5.07 -2.95 1.37
N VAL A 221 4.46 -1.78 1.24
CA VAL A 221 5.16 -0.48 1.24
C VAL A 221 5.84 -0.23 2.59
N ASP A 222 5.13 -0.41 3.68
CA ASP A 222 5.67 -0.20 5.03
C ASP A 222 6.88 -1.10 5.32
N LYS A 223 6.76 -2.39 4.98
CA LYS A 223 7.85 -3.38 5.15
C LYS A 223 9.15 -2.97 4.44
N HIS A 224 9.07 -2.29 3.31
CA HIS A 224 10.24 -1.98 2.46
C HIS A 224 10.71 -0.52 2.57
N ASN A 225 10.08 0.28 3.45
CA ASN A 225 10.51 1.65 3.78
C ASN A 225 11.00 1.80 5.24
N ARG A 226 11.08 0.68 5.97
CA ARG A 226 11.67 0.62 7.32
C ARG A 226 13.18 0.64 7.30
#